data_7790316eae1ebcb1daa76599b9671d0c
#
_entry.id   7790316eae1ebcb1daa76599b9671d0c
#
_cell.length_a   1.000
_cell.length_b   1.000
_cell.length_c   1.000
_cell.angle_alpha   90.00
_cell.angle_beta   90.00
_cell.angle_gamma   90.00
#
_symmetry.space_group_name_H-M   'P 1'
#
loop_
_entity.id
_entity.type
_entity.pdbx_description
1 polymer ?
#
loop_
_entity_poly.entity_id
_entity_poly.type
_entity_poly.pdbx_seq_one_letter_code
_entity_poly.pdbx_strand_id
1 'polypeptide(L)'
;MDGGSGLNILYANTLELLEIDRSRLQGDAAPFHGIVLGKHTRPLGRIDLPVCFGTPSNYRKEVLTFEVVGFRGTYHAILGRPCYTKFMAVPNYTYLKLKMPGPNGVITIESTYEHAYDYDIECVEYAEALAEAETLIANLDRLSGDAPDSKRRAGTFEPAKAIKLVPVDPACPDDRALRISATLDIK
;
A
#
# COMPACT_ATOMS: atom_id res chain seq x y z
N MET A 1 -9.24 2.86 -17.72
CA MET A 1 -8.38 2.44 -18.84
C MET A 1 -7.44 3.57 -19.17
N ASP A 2 -6.15 3.27 -19.33
CA ASP A 2 -5.11 4.30 -19.45
C ASP A 2 -4.19 3.98 -20.66
N GLY A 3 -4.34 4.74 -21.74
CA GLY A 3 -3.50 4.63 -22.94
C GLY A 3 -2.07 5.16 -22.74
N GLY A 4 -1.81 5.90 -21.68
CA GLY A 4 -0.47 6.35 -21.28
C GLY A 4 0.33 5.28 -20.53
N SER A 5 -0.36 4.35 -19.85
CA SER A 5 0.28 3.30 -19.08
C SER A 5 0.92 2.21 -19.95
N GLY A 6 2.18 1.91 -19.68
CA GLY A 6 2.91 0.78 -20.25
C GLY A 6 2.65 -0.56 -19.55
N LEU A 7 1.88 -0.55 -18.47
CA LEU A 7 1.61 -1.70 -17.60
C LEU A 7 0.13 -1.85 -17.35
N ASN A 8 -0.30 -3.07 -16.99
CA ASN A 8 -1.59 -3.27 -16.35
C ASN A 8 -1.31 -3.35 -14.83
N ILE A 9 -2.10 -2.67 -14.04
CA ILE A 9 -1.94 -2.55 -12.61
C ILE A 9 -3.18 -3.12 -11.93
N LEU A 10 -2.97 -3.93 -10.89
CA LEU A 10 -4.03 -4.45 -10.03
C LEU A 10 -3.79 -3.96 -8.61
N TYR A 11 -4.81 -3.43 -7.98
CA TYR A 11 -4.72 -3.01 -6.58
C TYR A 11 -4.85 -4.21 -5.64
N ALA A 12 -4.10 -4.20 -4.53
CA ALA A 12 -4.04 -5.32 -3.59
C ALA A 12 -5.41 -5.65 -2.97
N ASN A 13 -6.24 -4.63 -2.71
CA ASN A 13 -7.62 -4.83 -2.25
C ASN A 13 -8.48 -5.59 -3.27
N THR A 14 -8.27 -5.38 -4.55
CA THR A 14 -8.96 -6.13 -5.61
C THR A 14 -8.50 -7.59 -5.66
N LEU A 15 -7.20 -7.84 -5.43
CA LEU A 15 -6.70 -9.21 -5.32
C LEU A 15 -7.37 -9.96 -4.16
N GLU A 16 -7.55 -9.28 -3.03
CA GLU A 16 -8.25 -9.80 -1.85
C GLU A 16 -9.74 -10.09 -2.15
N LEU A 17 -10.43 -9.16 -2.82
CA LEU A 17 -11.83 -9.35 -3.26
C LEU A 17 -12.00 -10.51 -4.23
N LEU A 18 -11.00 -10.83 -5.03
CA LEU A 18 -10.96 -11.97 -5.93
C LEU A 18 -10.57 -13.28 -5.21
N GLU A 19 -10.34 -13.24 -3.89
CA GLU A 19 -9.92 -14.38 -3.07
C GLU A 19 -8.63 -15.04 -3.60
N ILE A 20 -7.74 -14.22 -4.17
CA ILE A 20 -6.47 -14.70 -4.71
C ILE A 20 -5.39 -14.54 -3.64
N ASP A 21 -4.77 -15.66 -3.25
CA ASP A 21 -3.69 -15.67 -2.28
C ASP A 21 -2.45 -14.94 -2.82
N ARG A 22 -1.84 -14.12 -1.96
CA ARG A 22 -0.63 -13.36 -2.29
C ARG A 22 0.58 -14.26 -2.59
N SER A 23 0.57 -15.51 -2.12
CA SER A 23 1.62 -16.49 -2.47
C SER A 23 1.68 -16.83 -3.96
N ARG A 24 0.63 -16.52 -4.73
CA ARG A 24 0.60 -16.66 -6.18
C ARG A 24 1.32 -15.55 -6.93
N LEU A 25 1.72 -14.48 -6.23
CA LEU A 25 2.49 -13.40 -6.84
C LEU A 25 3.89 -13.90 -7.21
N GLN A 26 4.29 -13.59 -8.42
CA GLN A 26 5.59 -13.98 -8.96
C GLN A 26 6.60 -12.83 -8.82
N GLY A 27 7.78 -13.16 -8.33
CA GLY A 27 9.06 -12.48 -8.50
C GLY A 27 9.17 -11.01 -8.10
N ASP A 28 10.41 -10.54 -8.14
CA ASP A 28 10.77 -9.13 -7.97
C ASP A 28 10.38 -8.33 -9.22
N ALA A 29 9.33 -7.54 -9.09
CA ALA A 29 8.94 -6.59 -10.12
C ALA A 29 9.78 -5.31 -10.00
N ALA A 30 10.23 -4.79 -11.13
CA ALA A 30 11.00 -3.55 -11.18
C ALA A 30 10.13 -2.36 -10.71
N PRO A 31 10.72 -1.41 -9.97
CA PRO A 31 10.01 -0.17 -9.64
C PRO A 31 9.58 0.57 -10.90
N PHE A 32 8.41 1.16 -10.87
CA PHE A 32 7.91 1.99 -11.96
C PHE A 32 7.39 3.34 -11.45
N HIS A 33 7.25 4.30 -12.38
CA HIS A 33 6.75 5.65 -12.08
C HIS A 33 5.29 5.78 -12.51
N GLY A 34 4.57 6.72 -11.92
CA GLY A 34 3.37 7.29 -12.52
C GLY A 34 2.05 7.02 -11.85
N ILE A 35 1.97 6.24 -10.75
CA ILE A 35 0.72 6.16 -9.95
C ILE A 35 0.65 7.34 -8.98
N VAL A 36 1.78 7.69 -8.37
CA VAL A 36 1.90 8.89 -7.53
C VAL A 36 2.94 9.79 -8.15
N LEU A 37 2.58 11.05 -8.37
CA LEU A 37 3.47 12.02 -9.02
C LEU A 37 4.80 12.11 -8.26
N GLY A 38 5.91 11.96 -9.00
CA GLY A 38 7.26 12.12 -8.45
C GLY A 38 7.77 10.96 -7.60
N LYS A 39 6.99 9.87 -7.45
CA LYS A 39 7.39 8.70 -6.66
C LYS A 39 7.56 7.46 -7.51
N HIS A 40 8.53 6.63 -7.08
CA HIS A 40 8.67 5.28 -7.58
C HIS A 40 7.75 4.35 -6.81
N THR A 41 7.01 3.54 -7.52
CA THR A 41 6.20 2.48 -6.93
C THR A 41 6.88 1.15 -7.11
N ARG A 42 7.08 0.42 -6.02
CA ARG A 42 7.52 -0.97 -6.08
C ARG A 42 6.30 -1.87 -5.96
N PRO A 43 6.00 -2.70 -6.99
CA PRO A 43 4.92 -3.65 -6.89
C PRO A 43 5.19 -4.71 -5.83
N LEU A 44 4.12 -5.29 -5.30
CA LEU A 44 4.16 -6.43 -4.39
C LEU A 44 4.55 -7.72 -5.12
N GLY A 45 4.38 -7.75 -6.43
CA GLY A 45 4.66 -8.86 -7.31
C GLY A 45 3.81 -8.76 -8.57
N ARG A 46 3.92 -9.79 -9.41
CA ARG A 46 3.26 -9.90 -10.70
C ARG A 46 2.32 -11.09 -10.70
N ILE A 47 1.19 -10.98 -11.41
CA ILE A 47 0.24 -12.08 -11.55
C ILE A 47 -0.38 -12.08 -12.96
N ASP A 48 -0.58 -13.28 -13.50
CA ASP A 48 -1.30 -13.48 -14.73
C ASP A 48 -2.76 -13.86 -14.43
N LEU A 49 -3.70 -13.07 -14.94
CA LEU A 49 -5.12 -13.29 -14.74
C LEU A 49 -5.88 -13.35 -16.07
N PRO A 50 -6.86 -14.24 -16.18
CA PRO A 50 -7.78 -14.24 -17.30
C PRO A 50 -8.74 -13.06 -17.19
N VAL A 51 -8.80 -12.25 -18.24
CA VAL A 51 -9.74 -11.14 -18.37
C VAL A 51 -10.68 -11.43 -19.52
N CYS A 52 -11.96 -11.18 -19.32
CA CYS A 52 -12.99 -11.42 -20.32
C CYS A 52 -13.82 -10.16 -20.52
N PHE A 53 -14.02 -9.76 -21.77
CA PHE A 53 -14.92 -8.69 -22.16
C PHE A 53 -16.01 -9.22 -23.10
N GLY A 54 -17.22 -8.69 -22.95
CA GLY A 54 -18.35 -8.98 -23.81
C GLY A 54 -19.52 -9.63 -23.09
N THR A 55 -20.37 -10.29 -23.88
CA THR A 55 -21.56 -10.99 -23.43
C THR A 55 -21.38 -12.50 -23.61
N PRO A 56 -22.22 -13.35 -23.02
CA PRO A 56 -22.14 -14.81 -23.23
C PRO A 56 -22.18 -15.25 -24.72
N SER A 57 -22.83 -14.47 -25.58
CA SER A 57 -22.92 -14.74 -27.00
C SER A 57 -21.79 -14.14 -27.83
N ASN A 58 -21.09 -13.14 -27.32
CA ASN A 58 -19.99 -12.47 -28.03
C ASN A 58 -18.96 -11.95 -27.03
N TYR A 59 -17.98 -12.77 -26.68
CA TYR A 59 -16.95 -12.43 -25.74
C TYR A 59 -15.56 -12.75 -26.24
N ARG A 60 -14.58 -12.06 -25.66
CA ARG A 60 -13.17 -12.34 -25.87
C ARG A 60 -12.46 -12.46 -24.51
N LYS A 61 -11.65 -13.51 -24.37
CA LYS A 61 -10.90 -13.81 -23.17
C LYS A 61 -9.42 -13.84 -23.49
N GLU A 62 -8.64 -13.06 -22.73
CA GLU A 62 -7.18 -13.00 -22.84
C GLU A 62 -6.55 -13.12 -21.45
N VAL A 63 -5.33 -13.64 -21.38
CA VAL A 63 -4.56 -13.63 -20.14
C VAL A 63 -3.72 -12.37 -20.12
N LEU A 64 -3.92 -11.52 -19.10
CA LEU A 64 -3.17 -10.29 -18.88
C LEU A 64 -2.25 -10.44 -17.68
N THR A 65 -1.03 -9.93 -17.83
CA THR A 65 -0.09 -9.77 -16.73
C THR A 65 -0.36 -8.46 -16.00
N PHE A 66 -0.49 -8.51 -14.69
CA PHE A 66 -0.69 -7.35 -13.81
C PHE A 66 0.47 -7.18 -12.85
N GLU A 67 0.92 -5.96 -12.67
CA GLU A 67 1.73 -5.54 -11.54
C GLU A 67 0.80 -5.24 -10.36
N VAL A 68 0.97 -5.95 -9.24
CA VAL A 68 0.13 -5.76 -8.05
C VAL A 68 0.74 -4.70 -7.17
N VAL A 69 -0.06 -3.69 -6.80
CA VAL A 69 0.39 -2.56 -5.98
C VAL A 69 -0.34 -2.52 -4.64
N GLY A 70 0.41 -2.13 -3.59
CA GLY A 70 -0.10 -2.08 -2.23
C GLY A 70 -0.98 -0.87 -1.90
N PHE A 71 -1.26 -0.01 -2.88
CA PHE A 71 -2.15 1.12 -2.68
C PHE A 71 -3.59 0.67 -2.54
N ARG A 72 -4.34 1.44 -1.79
CA ARG A 72 -5.80 1.45 -1.84
C ARG A 72 -6.19 2.55 -2.81
N GLY A 73 -6.95 2.22 -3.80
CA GLY A 73 -7.51 3.16 -4.75
C GLY A 73 -8.97 2.83 -5.00
N THR A 74 -9.68 3.76 -5.55
CA THR A 74 -11.07 3.61 -6.01
C THR A 74 -11.19 2.68 -7.20
N TYR A 75 -10.11 2.56 -7.97
CA TYR A 75 -10.07 1.64 -9.10
C TYR A 75 -9.72 0.23 -8.65
N HIS A 76 -10.33 -0.75 -9.29
CA HIS A 76 -9.96 -2.16 -9.14
C HIS A 76 -8.67 -2.50 -9.88
N ALA A 77 -8.51 -1.93 -11.08
CA ALA A 77 -7.35 -2.13 -11.92
C ALA A 77 -7.18 -0.99 -12.93
N ILE A 78 -5.95 -0.76 -13.37
CA ILE A 78 -5.62 0.08 -14.52
C ILE A 78 -5.22 -0.84 -15.65
N LEU A 79 -5.94 -0.73 -16.76
CA LEU A 79 -5.66 -1.46 -17.99
C LEU A 79 -4.90 -0.55 -18.95
N GLY A 80 -3.64 -0.88 -19.19
CA GLY A 80 -2.74 -0.12 -20.03
C GLY A 80 -2.62 -0.65 -21.45
N ARG A 81 -1.62 -0.16 -22.18
CA ARG A 81 -1.34 -0.58 -23.58
C ARG A 81 -1.21 -2.09 -23.78
N PRO A 82 -0.65 -2.89 -22.83
CA PRO A 82 -0.62 -4.35 -23.02
C PRO A 82 -2.00 -4.97 -23.14
N CYS A 83 -3.01 -4.45 -22.41
CA CYS A 83 -4.40 -4.86 -22.54
C CYS A 83 -4.94 -4.51 -23.94
N TYR A 84 -4.74 -3.26 -24.40
CA TYR A 84 -5.21 -2.84 -25.72
C TYR A 84 -4.62 -3.69 -26.84
N THR A 85 -3.32 -3.98 -26.76
CA THR A 85 -2.65 -4.81 -27.75
C THR A 85 -3.22 -6.23 -27.78
N LYS A 86 -3.38 -6.86 -26.62
CA LYS A 86 -3.91 -8.24 -26.55
C LYS A 86 -5.33 -8.36 -27.06
N PHE A 87 -6.18 -7.41 -26.71
CA PHE A 87 -7.56 -7.38 -27.14
C PHE A 87 -7.77 -6.74 -28.51
N MET A 88 -6.72 -6.18 -29.14
CA MET A 88 -6.82 -5.32 -30.32
C MET A 88 -7.87 -4.23 -30.12
N ALA A 89 -7.89 -3.66 -28.92
CA ALA A 89 -8.92 -2.75 -28.47
C ALA A 89 -8.58 -1.31 -28.84
N VAL A 90 -9.58 -0.55 -29.26
CA VAL A 90 -9.47 0.86 -29.61
C VAL A 90 -10.30 1.67 -28.61
N PRO A 91 -9.66 2.47 -27.73
CA PRO A 91 -10.37 3.36 -26.83
C PRO A 91 -10.82 4.63 -27.55
N ASN A 92 -11.97 5.14 -27.17
CA ASN A 92 -12.42 6.48 -27.50
C ASN A 92 -12.76 7.20 -26.20
N TYR A 93 -11.86 8.08 -25.80
CA TYR A 93 -11.97 8.81 -24.52
C TYR A 93 -13.08 9.85 -24.54
N THR A 94 -13.41 10.41 -25.70
CA THR A 94 -14.49 11.39 -25.84
C THR A 94 -15.86 10.76 -25.61
N TYR A 95 -16.07 9.56 -26.13
CA TYR A 95 -17.34 8.85 -25.97
C TYR A 95 -17.32 7.79 -24.86
N LEU A 96 -16.23 7.70 -24.11
CA LEU A 96 -16.00 6.71 -23.03
C LEU A 96 -16.33 5.28 -23.47
N LYS A 97 -15.86 4.92 -24.67
CA LYS A 97 -16.11 3.61 -25.28
C LYS A 97 -14.80 2.91 -25.60
N LEU A 98 -14.80 1.60 -25.36
CA LEU A 98 -13.75 0.71 -25.81
C LEU A 98 -14.35 -0.29 -26.78
N LYS A 99 -13.80 -0.39 -28.00
CA LYS A 99 -14.22 -1.34 -29.04
C LYS A 99 -13.11 -2.33 -29.31
N MET A 100 -13.48 -3.60 -29.45
CA MET A 100 -12.58 -4.68 -29.82
C MET A 100 -13.25 -5.72 -30.69
N PRO A 101 -12.49 -6.48 -31.52
CA PRO A 101 -13.04 -7.56 -32.30
C PRO A 101 -13.45 -8.72 -31.41
N GLY A 102 -14.62 -9.24 -31.59
CA GLY A 102 -15.12 -10.47 -31.00
C GLY A 102 -15.44 -11.52 -32.08
N PRO A 103 -15.72 -12.76 -31.66
CA PRO A 103 -16.04 -13.84 -32.60
C PRO A 103 -17.33 -13.58 -33.42
N ASN A 104 -18.30 -12.88 -32.85
CA ASN A 104 -19.57 -12.59 -33.47
C ASN A 104 -19.77 -11.08 -33.71
N GLY A 105 -18.70 -10.35 -34.07
CA GLY A 105 -18.73 -8.93 -34.34
C GLY A 105 -17.99 -8.10 -33.34
N VAL A 106 -18.24 -6.78 -33.34
CA VAL A 106 -17.54 -5.85 -32.44
C VAL A 106 -18.11 -5.91 -31.03
N ILE A 107 -17.23 -6.14 -30.06
CA ILE A 107 -17.55 -5.98 -28.65
C ILE A 107 -17.33 -4.49 -28.27
N THR A 108 -18.33 -3.88 -27.64
CA THR A 108 -18.26 -2.50 -27.16
C THR A 108 -18.46 -2.48 -25.65
N ILE A 109 -17.51 -1.89 -24.94
CA ILE A 109 -17.60 -1.59 -23.51
C ILE A 109 -17.82 -0.09 -23.38
N GLU A 110 -18.78 0.29 -22.56
CA GLU A 110 -19.18 1.69 -22.38
C GLU A 110 -19.07 2.07 -20.89
N SER A 111 -18.79 3.35 -20.65
CA SER A 111 -18.90 3.99 -19.35
C SER A 111 -19.73 5.25 -19.48
N THR A 112 -20.11 5.85 -18.35
CA THR A 112 -20.82 7.12 -18.29
C THR A 112 -19.89 8.22 -17.80
N TYR A 113 -20.19 9.48 -18.16
CA TYR A 113 -19.47 10.63 -17.66
C TYR A 113 -19.61 10.79 -16.14
N GLU A 114 -20.76 10.42 -15.60
CA GLU A 114 -21.04 10.43 -14.17
C GLU A 114 -20.06 9.54 -13.42
N HIS A 115 -19.97 8.26 -13.80
CA HIS A 115 -18.99 7.34 -13.18
C HIS A 115 -17.54 7.79 -13.37
N ALA A 116 -17.20 8.33 -14.55
CA ALA A 116 -15.84 8.82 -14.80
C ALA A 116 -15.50 10.02 -13.89
N TYR A 117 -16.46 10.91 -13.67
CA TYR A 117 -16.32 12.08 -12.81
C TYR A 117 -16.22 11.71 -11.33
N ASP A 118 -17.07 10.80 -10.85
CA ASP A 118 -17.03 10.30 -9.47
C ASP A 118 -15.67 9.70 -9.14
N TYR A 119 -15.15 8.85 -10.02
CA TYR A 119 -13.82 8.26 -9.86
C TYR A 119 -12.69 9.30 -9.89
N ASP A 120 -12.82 10.35 -10.70
CA ASP A 120 -11.82 11.41 -10.76
C ASP A 120 -11.76 12.20 -9.44
N ILE A 121 -12.92 12.55 -8.88
CA ILE A 121 -13.01 13.19 -7.56
C ILE A 121 -12.39 12.33 -6.48
N GLU A 122 -12.79 11.07 -6.37
CA GLU A 122 -12.26 10.15 -5.36
C GLU A 122 -10.74 9.96 -5.49
N CYS A 123 -10.22 9.99 -6.72
CA CYS A 123 -8.78 9.90 -6.98
C CYS A 123 -8.04 11.16 -6.48
N VAL A 124 -8.62 12.35 -6.68
CA VAL A 124 -8.06 13.61 -6.21
C VAL A 124 -8.08 13.67 -4.68
N GLU A 125 -9.22 13.38 -4.06
CA GLU A 125 -9.36 13.34 -2.60
C GLU A 125 -8.37 12.37 -1.94
N TYR A 126 -8.18 11.19 -2.54
CA TYR A 126 -7.20 10.23 -2.06
C TYR A 126 -5.76 10.74 -2.18
N ALA A 127 -5.42 11.40 -3.29
CA ALA A 127 -4.10 11.99 -3.49
C ALA A 127 -3.81 13.12 -2.50
N GLU A 128 -4.80 13.96 -2.21
CA GLU A 128 -4.72 15.04 -1.22
C GLU A 128 -4.53 14.48 0.19
N ALA A 129 -5.33 13.48 0.59
CA ALA A 129 -5.20 12.81 1.88
C ALA A 129 -3.82 12.15 2.08
N LEU A 130 -3.25 11.56 1.01
CA LEU A 130 -1.89 11.02 1.04
C LEU A 130 -0.84 12.11 1.25
N ALA A 131 -0.96 13.23 0.56
CA ALA A 131 -0.03 14.36 0.69
C ALA A 131 -0.07 14.97 2.09
N GLU A 132 -1.27 15.10 2.68
CA GLU A 132 -1.44 15.55 4.06
C GLU A 132 -0.83 14.59 5.07
N ALA A 133 -1.05 13.29 4.91
CA ALA A 133 -0.49 12.26 5.78
C ALA A 133 1.05 12.26 5.73
N GLU A 134 1.65 12.41 4.56
CA GLU A 134 3.10 12.52 4.40
C GLU A 134 3.68 13.77 5.06
N THR A 135 2.97 14.90 4.94
CA THR A 135 3.35 16.15 5.59
C THR A 135 3.31 15.99 7.12
N LEU A 136 2.30 15.30 7.64
CA LEU A 136 2.15 15.01 9.06
C LEU A 136 3.29 14.11 9.57
N ILE A 137 3.62 13.05 8.83
CA ILE A 137 4.74 12.15 9.16
C ILE A 137 6.06 12.92 9.18
N ALA A 138 6.33 13.74 8.18
CA ALA A 138 7.54 14.56 8.11
C ALA A 138 7.65 15.55 9.29
N ASN A 139 6.52 16.10 9.74
CA ASN A 139 6.48 16.97 10.91
C ASN A 139 6.71 16.20 12.22
N LEU A 140 6.14 14.99 12.35
CA LEU A 140 6.38 14.12 13.50
C LEU A 140 7.85 13.68 13.57
N ASP A 141 8.46 13.34 12.45
CA ASP A 141 9.89 12.98 12.39
C ASP A 141 10.78 14.16 12.79
N ARG A 142 10.42 15.38 12.38
CA ARG A 142 11.10 16.60 12.79
C ARG A 142 11.01 16.83 14.30
N LEU A 143 9.80 16.68 14.89
CA LEU A 143 9.56 16.81 16.31
C LEU A 143 10.26 15.70 17.12
N SER A 144 10.35 14.49 16.59
CA SER A 144 11.07 13.39 17.23
C SER A 144 12.59 13.53 17.11
N GLY A 145 13.09 14.17 16.04
CA GLY A 145 14.50 14.51 15.85
C GLY A 145 15.00 15.60 16.81
N ASP A 146 14.14 16.53 17.20
CA ASP A 146 14.42 17.57 18.20
C ASP A 146 14.20 17.11 19.65
N ALA A 147 13.66 15.91 19.86
CA ALA A 147 13.63 15.34 21.20
C ALA A 147 15.08 15.13 21.66
N PRO A 148 15.50 15.71 22.81
CA PRO A 148 16.84 15.56 23.29
C PRO A 148 17.15 14.07 23.38
N ASP A 149 18.20 13.68 22.68
CA ASP A 149 18.68 12.33 22.44
C ASP A 149 18.43 11.44 23.65
N SER A 150 17.43 10.59 23.60
CA SER A 150 17.15 9.64 24.70
C SER A 150 18.33 8.67 24.90
N LYS A 151 19.26 8.60 23.91
CA LYS A 151 20.54 7.92 24.05
C LYS A 151 21.50 8.62 25.01
N ARG A 152 21.34 9.91 25.28
CA ARG A 152 22.11 10.61 26.32
C ARG A 152 21.59 10.33 27.72
N ARG A 153 20.38 9.78 27.89
CA ARG A 153 19.85 9.32 29.20
C ARG A 153 20.03 7.83 29.45
N ALA A 154 20.47 7.06 28.49
CA ALA A 154 21.15 5.81 28.75
C ALA A 154 22.60 6.14 29.19
N GLY A 155 22.73 6.93 30.26
CA GLY A 155 23.94 6.92 31.05
C GLY A 155 24.24 5.46 31.30
N THR A 156 25.44 5.04 30.99
CA THR A 156 26.00 3.76 31.38
C THR A 156 25.53 3.50 32.79
N PHE A 157 24.64 2.52 32.94
CA PHE A 157 24.18 2.09 34.25
C PHE A 157 25.39 1.42 34.88
N GLU A 158 26.24 2.21 35.51
CA GLU A 158 27.33 1.67 36.33
C GLU A 158 26.66 0.98 37.51
N PRO A 159 26.84 -0.34 37.68
CA PRO A 159 26.29 -1.01 38.83
C PRO A 159 26.84 -0.36 40.08
N ALA A 160 25.95 0.01 40.97
CA ALA A 160 26.34 0.65 42.23
C ALA A 160 27.40 -0.17 42.93
N LYS A 161 28.55 0.45 43.25
CA LYS A 161 29.69 -0.23 43.89
C LYS A 161 29.35 -0.79 45.26
N ALA A 162 28.28 -0.29 45.89
CA ALA A 162 27.77 -0.80 47.16
C ALA A 162 26.24 -0.91 47.10
N ILE A 163 25.71 -2.05 47.54
CA ILE A 163 24.27 -2.37 47.55
C ILE A 163 23.84 -2.59 49.00
N LYS A 164 22.73 -1.98 49.40
CA LYS A 164 22.07 -2.29 50.67
C LYS A 164 20.79 -3.08 50.39
N LEU A 165 20.49 -4.02 51.28
CA LEU A 165 19.24 -4.80 51.27
C LEU A 165 18.22 -4.06 52.14
N VAL A 166 17.05 -3.79 51.58
CA VAL A 166 15.93 -3.18 52.31
C VAL A 166 14.78 -4.17 52.27
N PRO A 167 14.30 -4.64 53.45
CA PRO A 167 13.19 -5.55 53.52
C PRO A 167 11.93 -4.89 52.98
N VAL A 168 11.14 -5.63 52.20
CA VAL A 168 9.89 -5.15 51.63
C VAL A 168 8.82 -4.99 52.70
N ASP A 169 8.86 -5.86 53.72
CA ASP A 169 8.01 -5.77 54.90
C ASP A 169 8.88 -5.64 56.15
N PRO A 170 8.77 -4.52 56.87
CA PRO A 170 9.52 -4.33 58.12
C PRO A 170 9.20 -5.36 59.22
N ALA A 171 8.02 -5.99 59.14
CA ALA A 171 7.59 -7.00 60.11
C ALA A 171 8.15 -8.42 59.82
N CYS A 172 8.60 -8.67 58.59
CA CYS A 172 9.16 -9.95 58.13
C CYS A 172 10.45 -9.70 57.32
N PRO A 173 11.59 -9.35 57.94
CA PRO A 173 12.80 -8.93 57.24
C PRO A 173 13.46 -10.03 56.39
N ASP A 174 13.17 -11.29 56.64
CA ASP A 174 13.80 -12.45 55.97
C ASP A 174 13.10 -12.95 54.72
N ASP A 175 11.88 -12.49 54.44
CA ASP A 175 11.06 -13.12 53.39
C ASP A 175 11.28 -12.52 51.99
N ARG A 176 11.53 -11.23 51.86
CA ARG A 176 11.89 -10.54 50.58
C ARG A 176 12.63 -9.24 50.85
N ALA A 177 13.79 -9.07 50.22
CA ALA A 177 14.55 -7.82 50.29
C ALA A 177 14.84 -7.25 48.89
N LEU A 178 14.70 -5.93 48.78
CA LEU A 178 15.08 -5.19 47.59
C LEU A 178 16.56 -4.82 47.65
N ARG A 179 17.25 -5.01 46.56
CA ARG A 179 18.64 -4.52 46.38
C ARG A 179 18.61 -3.10 45.83
N ILE A 180 19.04 -2.15 46.64
CA ILE A 180 19.12 -0.75 46.25
C ILE A 180 20.54 -0.20 46.40
N SER A 181 20.86 0.89 45.68
CA SER A 181 22.17 1.55 45.90
C SER A 181 22.35 1.99 47.36
N ALA A 182 23.51 1.75 47.90
CA ALA A 182 23.82 2.18 49.29
C ALA A 182 23.80 3.69 49.46
N THR A 183 23.92 4.44 48.35
CA THR A 183 23.90 5.91 48.32
C THR A 183 22.51 6.50 48.19
N LEU A 184 21.47 5.68 48.09
CA LEU A 184 20.09 6.13 47.99
C LEU A 184 19.53 6.42 49.38
N ASP A 185 19.24 7.69 49.67
CA ASP A 185 18.55 8.07 50.89
C ASP A 185 17.04 7.76 50.74
N ILE A 186 16.54 6.97 51.69
CA ILE A 186 15.10 6.69 51.81
C ILE A 186 14.52 7.84 52.64
N LYS A 187 13.76 8.74 51.97
CA LYS A 187 12.93 9.73 52.64
C LYS A 187 11.60 9.14 53.01
#